data_56c5711a2723e705257219458718ce25
#
_entry.id   56c5711a2723e705257219458718ce25
#
_cell.length_a   1.000
_cell.length_b   1.000
_cell.length_c   1.000
_cell.angle_alpha   90.00
_cell.angle_beta   90.00
_cell.angle_gamma   90.00
#
_symmetry.space_group_name_H-M   'P 1'
#
loop_
_entity.id
_entity.type
_entity.pdbx_description
1 polymer ?
#
loop_
_entity_poly.entity_id
_entity_poly.type
_entity_poly.pdbx_seq_one_letter_code
_entity_poly.pdbx_strand_id
1 'polypeptide(L)'
;QKMYLERRLILLQRMRNGKKAVLPVGYFKGDALRQKPALFEKGNGELRSNGIHTVIRKSLIKLEALSKGDGLYQTWLKENRVTKKELNQQRKTVFQENIKFSLVVPLYKTDKYLLKALVDSVLAQTYSNWELCLSDGSGADSPIRSILEEYQKKDPRIKVVFNEKQLQISDNTNAAIGIATGNYIAFADHDDTLAEEAFYQMAKEISQHPEADLIYSDEDIIDIRGNRLFPHFKPDFNPDYLCCVNYICHLVVVKRTLLDRTGLLRPEYDGSQDFDFLLRCTEHTDSEKIRHIPKILYHWRSMRVPQRAIRMTSHMQ
;
A
#
# COMPACT_ATOMS: atom_id res chain seq x y z
N GLN A 1 25.06 -3.33 12.22
CA GLN A 1 24.84 -4.43 11.26
C GLN A 1 24.54 -5.76 11.94
N LYS A 2 25.37 -6.26 12.88
CA LYS A 2 25.13 -7.55 13.58
C LYS A 2 23.82 -7.55 14.39
N MET A 3 23.52 -6.49 15.11
CA MET A 3 22.28 -6.33 15.89
C MET A 3 21.02 -6.23 14.99
N TYR A 4 21.16 -5.65 13.80
CA TYR A 4 20.11 -5.60 12.76
C TYR A 4 19.78 -6.99 12.23
N LEU A 5 20.80 -7.78 11.89
CA LEU A 5 20.63 -9.16 11.42
C LEU A 5 20.01 -10.09 12.48
N GLU A 6 20.38 -9.94 13.75
CA GLU A 6 19.79 -10.71 14.86
C GLU A 6 18.30 -10.39 15.06
N ARG A 7 17.92 -9.10 15.04
CA ARG A 7 16.52 -8.67 15.15
C ARG A 7 15.68 -9.17 13.98
N ARG A 8 16.22 -9.13 12.78
CA ARG A 8 15.59 -9.66 11.58
C ARG A 8 15.37 -11.17 11.65
N LEU A 9 16.36 -11.95 12.09
CA LEU A 9 16.23 -13.40 12.28
C LEU A 9 15.08 -13.74 13.24
N ILE A 10 14.95 -13.01 14.34
CA ILE A 10 13.86 -13.18 15.31
C ILE A 10 12.49 -12.85 14.66
N LEU A 11 12.42 -11.81 13.85
CA LEU A 11 11.19 -11.41 13.17
C LEU A 11 10.76 -12.46 12.14
N LEU A 12 11.68 -12.90 11.28
CA LEU A 12 11.44 -13.93 10.28
C LEU A 12 11.02 -15.27 10.90
N GLN A 13 11.63 -15.68 12.01
CA GLN A 13 11.21 -16.88 12.75
C GLN A 13 9.79 -16.76 13.30
N ARG A 14 9.38 -15.57 13.77
CA ARG A 14 8.01 -15.34 14.28
C ARG A 14 6.99 -15.36 13.14
N MET A 15 7.30 -14.77 11.99
CA MET A 15 6.45 -14.79 10.80
C MET A 15 6.25 -16.22 10.30
N ARG A 16 7.32 -17.01 10.17
CA ARG A 16 7.27 -18.41 9.76
C ARG A 16 6.42 -19.30 10.69
N ASN A 17 6.34 -18.95 11.97
CA ASN A 17 5.54 -19.70 12.95
C ASN A 17 4.08 -19.21 13.06
N GLY A 18 3.59 -18.40 12.13
CA GLY A 18 2.21 -17.87 12.11
C GLY A 18 1.88 -16.96 13.31
N LYS A 19 2.86 -16.51 14.06
CA LYS A 19 2.67 -15.58 15.17
C LYS A 19 2.71 -14.15 14.64
N LYS A 20 1.62 -13.39 14.86
CA LYS A 20 1.64 -11.94 14.61
C LYS A 20 2.88 -11.34 15.28
N ALA A 21 3.61 -10.51 14.56
CA ALA A 21 4.77 -9.78 15.07
C ALA A 21 4.29 -8.72 16.09
N VAL A 22 4.03 -9.17 17.33
CA VAL A 22 3.82 -8.25 18.46
C VAL A 22 5.19 -8.05 19.09
N LEU A 23 5.78 -6.89 18.82
CA LEU A 23 7.01 -6.49 19.50
C LEU A 23 6.72 -6.22 20.98
N PRO A 24 7.59 -6.61 21.91
CA PRO A 24 7.48 -6.17 23.30
C PRO A 24 7.62 -4.64 23.32
N VAL A 25 6.58 -3.99 23.84
CA VAL A 25 6.56 -2.54 24.12
C VAL A 25 7.58 -2.32 25.26
N GLY A 26 8.78 -1.92 24.90
CA GLY A 26 9.80 -1.65 25.90
C GLY A 26 11.13 -1.26 25.27
N TYR A 27 11.24 -0.08 24.69
CA TYR A 27 12.48 0.69 24.59
C TYR A 27 12.20 2.10 24.06
N PHE A 28 11.38 2.85 24.77
CA PHE A 28 11.46 4.30 24.77
C PHE A 28 11.67 4.73 26.22
N LYS A 29 12.91 4.99 26.60
CA LYS A 29 13.23 5.80 27.77
C LYS A 29 12.97 7.26 27.39
N GLY A 30 11.76 7.70 27.63
CA GLY A 30 11.32 9.07 27.66
C GLY A 30 10.08 9.10 28.53
N ASP A 31 10.10 9.82 29.65
CA ASP A 31 9.13 9.80 30.74
C ASP A 31 7.70 10.26 30.38
N ALA A 32 7.34 10.38 29.11
CA ALA A 32 6.04 10.90 28.67
C ALA A 32 4.98 9.84 28.31
N LEU A 33 5.30 8.52 28.31
CA LEU A 33 4.37 7.46 27.88
C LEU A 33 4.20 6.33 28.89
N ARG A 34 4.33 6.61 30.17
CA ARG A 34 3.85 5.71 31.23
C ARG A 34 2.35 5.91 31.47
N GLN A 35 1.53 5.72 30.45
CA GLN A 35 0.12 5.40 30.68
C GLN A 35 -0.20 4.08 29.99
N LYS A 36 -0.35 3.05 30.83
CA LYS A 36 -0.69 1.67 30.48
C LYS A 36 -1.97 1.60 29.63
N PRO A 37 -2.16 0.55 28.79
CA PRO A 37 -3.43 0.24 28.17
C PRO A 37 -4.42 -0.33 29.21
N ALA A 38 -4.85 0.50 30.12
CA ALA A 38 -5.90 0.20 31.11
C ALA A 38 -7.30 0.60 30.63
N LEU A 39 -7.50 0.71 29.30
CA LEU A 39 -8.77 1.22 28.75
C LEU A 39 -9.87 0.15 28.62
N PHE A 40 -9.53 -1.16 28.65
CA PHE A 40 -10.53 -2.21 28.54
C PHE A 40 -11.03 -2.75 29.88
N GLU A 41 -10.19 -2.77 30.92
CA GLU A 41 -10.65 -3.16 32.27
C GLU A 41 -11.33 -2.03 33.03
N LYS A 42 -11.02 -0.76 32.74
CA LYS A 42 -11.66 0.40 33.38
C LYS A 42 -13.08 0.72 32.87
N GLY A 43 -13.48 0.25 31.69
CA GLY A 43 -14.81 0.53 31.13
C GLY A 43 -15.95 0.02 32.02
N ASN A 44 -15.81 -1.14 32.60
CA ASN A 44 -16.82 -1.72 33.51
C ASN A 44 -16.78 -1.09 34.91
N GLY A 45 -15.62 -0.59 35.36
CA GLY A 45 -15.48 0.10 36.64
C GLY A 45 -16.01 1.56 36.59
N GLU A 46 -15.80 2.26 35.46
CA GLU A 46 -16.27 3.63 35.28
C GLU A 46 -17.80 3.72 35.09
N LEU A 47 -18.42 2.70 34.48
CA LEU A 47 -19.89 2.59 34.42
C LEU A 47 -20.51 2.44 35.80
N ARG A 48 -19.83 1.81 36.74
CA ARG A 48 -20.31 1.64 38.13
C ARG A 48 -20.06 2.87 38.99
N SER A 49 -19.00 3.67 38.75
CA SER A 49 -18.61 4.80 39.59
C SER A 49 -19.06 6.16 39.09
N ASN A 50 -19.13 6.38 37.76
CA ASN A 50 -19.33 7.72 37.17
C ASN A 50 -20.57 7.85 36.26
N GLY A 51 -21.33 6.78 36.09
CA GLY A 51 -22.57 6.75 35.33
C GLY A 51 -22.40 6.84 33.81
N ILE A 52 -23.44 6.48 33.09
CA ILE A 52 -23.56 6.42 31.63
C ILE A 52 -23.15 7.75 30.93
N HIS A 53 -23.41 8.90 31.57
CA HIS A 53 -23.07 10.23 31.03
C HIS A 53 -21.55 10.44 30.81
N THR A 54 -20.72 9.91 31.69
CA THR A 54 -19.24 10.06 31.57
C THR A 54 -18.68 9.22 30.41
N VAL A 55 -19.22 8.03 30.22
CA VAL A 55 -18.83 7.16 29.09
C VAL A 55 -19.27 7.78 27.76
N ILE A 56 -20.50 8.31 27.71
CA ILE A 56 -21.02 9.00 26.52
C ILE A 56 -20.17 10.25 26.21
N ARG A 57 -19.84 11.06 27.24
CA ARG A 57 -19.00 12.26 27.06
C ARG A 57 -17.60 11.93 26.56
N LYS A 58 -16.92 10.93 27.12
CA LYS A 58 -15.60 10.48 26.65
C LYS A 58 -15.67 9.94 25.23
N SER A 59 -16.73 9.21 24.89
CA SER A 59 -16.97 8.72 23.53
C SER A 59 -17.23 9.87 22.55
N LEU A 60 -17.98 10.89 22.95
CA LEU A 60 -18.24 12.10 22.15
C LEU A 60 -16.95 12.91 21.92
N ILE A 61 -16.13 13.11 22.95
CA ILE A 61 -14.82 13.79 22.83
C ILE A 61 -13.90 13.03 21.87
N LYS A 62 -13.84 11.68 21.98
CA LYS A 62 -13.07 10.84 21.05
C LYS A 62 -13.61 10.91 19.63
N LEU A 63 -14.93 10.94 19.49
CA LEU A 63 -15.62 11.13 18.22
C LEU A 63 -15.35 12.49 17.60
N GLU A 64 -15.34 13.56 18.40
CA GLU A 64 -15.03 14.92 17.96
C GLU A 64 -13.56 15.07 17.54
N ALA A 65 -12.62 14.45 18.27
CA ALA A 65 -11.21 14.41 17.90
C ALA A 65 -10.99 13.70 16.56
N LEU A 66 -11.67 12.55 16.33
CA LEU A 66 -11.63 11.84 15.05
C LEU A 66 -12.23 12.68 13.91
N SER A 67 -13.34 13.45 14.18
CA SER A 67 -13.96 14.29 13.14
C SER A 67 -13.12 15.52 12.78
N LYS A 68 -12.40 16.07 13.75
CA LYS A 68 -11.44 17.16 13.50
C LYS A 68 -10.25 16.66 12.68
N GLY A 69 -9.76 15.44 12.93
CA GLY A 69 -8.72 14.78 12.11
C GLY A 69 -9.14 14.61 10.66
N ASP A 70 -10.35 14.12 10.41
CA ASP A 70 -10.90 14.00 9.04
C ASP A 70 -11.02 15.37 8.36
N GLY A 71 -11.46 16.41 9.08
CA GLY A 71 -11.56 17.78 8.56
C GLY A 71 -10.21 18.38 8.20
N LEU A 72 -9.17 18.13 8.98
CA LEU A 72 -7.81 18.58 8.69
C LEU A 72 -7.27 17.89 7.44
N TYR A 73 -7.48 16.58 7.31
CA TYR A 73 -7.05 15.86 6.12
C TYR A 73 -7.80 16.31 4.86
N GLN A 74 -9.09 16.54 4.92
CA GLN A 74 -9.85 17.09 3.79
C GLN A 74 -9.37 18.49 3.38
N THR A 75 -8.94 19.31 4.32
CA THR A 75 -8.32 20.63 4.03
C THR A 75 -6.98 20.44 3.35
N TRP A 76 -6.13 19.57 3.89
CA TRP A 76 -4.84 19.24 3.29
C TRP A 76 -4.98 18.71 1.86
N LEU A 77 -5.96 17.83 1.59
CA LEU A 77 -6.25 17.32 0.25
C LEU A 77 -6.61 18.43 -0.74
N LYS A 78 -7.37 19.45 -0.32
CA LYS A 78 -7.72 20.59 -1.18
C LYS A 78 -6.49 21.43 -1.52
N GLU A 79 -5.61 21.65 -0.55
CA GLU A 79 -4.41 22.47 -0.69
C GLU A 79 -3.32 21.75 -1.49
N ASN A 80 -3.25 20.41 -1.40
CA ASN A 80 -2.24 19.59 -2.07
C ASN A 80 -2.76 18.85 -3.32
N ARG A 81 -3.95 19.21 -3.79
CA ARG A 81 -4.53 18.60 -4.99
C ARG A 81 -3.75 18.98 -6.22
N VAL A 82 -3.30 17.97 -6.98
CA VAL A 82 -2.72 18.19 -8.31
C VAL A 82 -3.78 18.76 -9.26
N THR A 83 -3.47 19.86 -9.90
CA THR A 83 -4.39 20.53 -10.81
C THR A 83 -4.43 19.86 -12.19
N LYS A 84 -5.53 20.04 -12.95
CA LYS A 84 -5.62 19.57 -14.33
C LYS A 84 -4.50 20.13 -15.21
N LYS A 85 -4.04 21.36 -14.94
CA LYS A 85 -2.93 21.98 -15.65
C LYS A 85 -1.63 21.23 -15.41
N GLU A 86 -1.34 20.87 -14.16
CA GLU A 86 -0.15 20.09 -13.78
C GLU A 86 -0.21 18.69 -14.38
N LEU A 87 -1.34 17.98 -14.30
CA LEU A 87 -1.51 16.67 -14.93
C LEU A 87 -1.27 16.72 -16.43
N ASN A 88 -1.77 17.77 -17.13
CA ASN A 88 -1.52 17.96 -18.55
C ASN A 88 -0.06 18.29 -18.86
N GLN A 89 0.63 18.99 -17.98
CA GLN A 89 2.07 19.24 -18.11
C GLN A 89 2.87 17.94 -17.91
N GLN A 90 2.51 17.13 -16.94
CA GLN A 90 3.13 15.82 -16.70
C GLN A 90 3.04 14.91 -17.91
N ARG A 91 1.88 14.86 -18.59
CA ARG A 91 1.68 14.07 -19.84
C ARG A 91 2.59 14.51 -21.00
N LYS A 92 3.11 15.73 -20.95
CA LYS A 92 4.00 16.28 -21.99
C LYS A 92 5.49 16.17 -21.59
N THR A 93 5.76 15.76 -20.36
CA THR A 93 7.14 15.65 -19.88
C THR A 93 7.80 14.42 -20.50
N VAL A 94 9.00 14.62 -21.03
CA VAL A 94 9.86 13.55 -21.56
C VAL A 94 11.05 13.41 -20.63
N PHE A 95 11.27 12.23 -20.11
CA PHE A 95 12.47 11.88 -19.36
C PHE A 95 13.52 11.35 -20.32
N GLN A 96 14.80 11.61 -20.05
CA GLN A 96 15.90 11.16 -20.90
C GLN A 96 16.12 9.64 -20.78
N GLU A 97 15.91 9.12 -19.57
CA GLU A 97 16.03 7.70 -19.27
C GLU A 97 14.80 6.92 -19.76
N ASN A 98 15.03 5.74 -20.29
CA ASN A 98 13.94 4.82 -20.66
C ASN A 98 13.43 4.09 -19.40
N ILE A 99 12.65 4.80 -18.57
CA ILE A 99 12.06 4.27 -17.36
C ILE A 99 10.76 3.55 -17.71
N LYS A 100 10.74 2.22 -17.66
CA LYS A 100 9.51 1.44 -17.89
C LYS A 100 9.08 0.76 -16.59
N PHE A 101 7.84 1.02 -16.18
CA PHE A 101 7.24 0.38 -15.01
C PHE A 101 6.46 -0.88 -15.42
N SER A 102 6.64 -1.98 -14.70
CA SER A 102 5.73 -3.10 -14.71
C SER A 102 4.96 -3.10 -13.40
N LEU A 103 3.68 -2.76 -13.43
CA LEU A 103 2.80 -2.92 -12.26
C LEU A 103 2.36 -4.37 -12.20
N VAL A 104 2.80 -5.10 -11.17
CA VAL A 104 2.44 -6.51 -10.94
C VAL A 104 1.30 -6.61 -9.95
N VAL A 105 0.25 -7.35 -10.33
CA VAL A 105 -0.97 -7.48 -9.54
C VAL A 105 -1.45 -8.93 -9.52
N PRO A 106 -1.44 -9.59 -8.37
CA PRO A 106 -2.05 -10.89 -8.20
C PRO A 106 -3.58 -10.75 -8.07
N LEU A 107 -4.32 -11.50 -8.87
CA LEU A 107 -5.78 -11.56 -8.85
C LEU A 107 -6.22 -12.90 -8.25
N TYR A 108 -7.20 -12.86 -7.34
CA TYR A 108 -7.83 -14.08 -6.81
C TYR A 108 -9.29 -13.84 -6.51
N LYS A 109 -10.18 -14.47 -7.29
CA LYS A 109 -11.65 -14.30 -7.18
C LYS A 109 -12.04 -12.82 -7.08
N THR A 110 -11.34 -11.99 -7.85
CA THR A 110 -11.45 -10.53 -7.80
C THR A 110 -12.82 -10.06 -8.24
N ASP A 111 -13.40 -9.11 -7.53
CA ASP A 111 -14.63 -8.46 -7.93
C ASP A 111 -14.39 -7.59 -9.19
N LYS A 112 -15.32 -7.67 -10.16
CA LYS A 112 -15.19 -6.95 -11.43
C LYS A 112 -15.14 -5.43 -11.30
N TYR A 113 -15.80 -4.87 -10.28
CA TYR A 113 -15.79 -3.42 -10.05
C TYR A 113 -14.47 -2.95 -9.45
N LEU A 114 -13.86 -3.78 -8.59
CA LEU A 114 -12.54 -3.53 -8.02
C LEU A 114 -11.48 -3.60 -9.12
N LEU A 115 -11.48 -4.68 -9.92
CA LEU A 115 -10.62 -4.81 -11.08
C LEU A 115 -10.74 -3.62 -12.03
N LYS A 116 -11.98 -3.20 -12.34
CA LYS A 116 -12.21 -2.04 -13.20
C LYS A 116 -11.61 -0.76 -12.60
N ALA A 117 -11.80 -0.52 -11.31
CA ALA A 117 -11.27 0.67 -10.64
C ALA A 117 -9.74 0.71 -10.66
N LEU A 118 -9.08 -0.43 -10.43
CA LEU A 118 -7.63 -0.56 -10.56
C LEU A 118 -7.18 -0.25 -12.00
N VAL A 119 -7.74 -0.94 -13.00
CA VAL A 119 -7.36 -0.75 -14.41
C VAL A 119 -7.60 0.70 -14.86
N ASP A 120 -8.73 1.29 -14.50
CA ASP A 120 -9.02 2.71 -14.82
C ASP A 120 -7.96 3.64 -14.21
N SER A 121 -7.51 3.40 -12.98
CA SER A 121 -6.48 4.21 -12.33
C SER A 121 -5.11 4.10 -13.01
N VAL A 122 -4.79 2.93 -13.56
CA VAL A 122 -3.55 2.70 -14.34
C VAL A 122 -3.65 3.34 -15.72
N LEU A 123 -4.79 3.23 -16.40
CA LEU A 123 -5.02 3.89 -17.69
C LEU A 123 -5.00 5.42 -17.57
N ALA A 124 -5.38 5.98 -16.42
CA ALA A 124 -5.36 7.41 -16.15
C ALA A 124 -3.96 7.98 -15.89
N GLN A 125 -2.92 7.16 -15.74
CA GLN A 125 -1.57 7.61 -15.40
C GLN A 125 -1.04 8.67 -16.37
N THR A 126 -0.44 9.71 -15.81
CA THR A 126 0.14 10.81 -16.61
C THR A 126 1.47 10.45 -17.26
N TYR A 127 2.16 9.45 -16.75
CA TYR A 127 3.34 8.84 -17.37
C TYR A 127 2.92 7.61 -18.16
N SER A 128 3.29 7.51 -19.43
CA SER A 128 2.72 6.52 -20.36
C SER A 128 3.56 5.23 -20.52
N ASN A 129 4.84 5.23 -20.11
CA ASN A 129 5.73 4.08 -20.30
C ASN A 129 5.59 3.07 -19.15
N TRP A 130 4.46 2.42 -19.11
CA TRP A 130 4.14 1.36 -18.16
C TRP A 130 3.50 0.16 -18.86
N GLU A 131 3.50 -0.96 -18.18
CA GLU A 131 2.69 -2.13 -18.47
C GLU A 131 2.01 -2.62 -17.19
N LEU A 132 0.83 -3.21 -17.34
CA LEU A 132 0.07 -3.82 -16.26
C LEU A 132 0.14 -5.34 -16.42
N CYS A 133 0.81 -6.00 -15.48
CA CYS A 133 1.04 -7.44 -15.47
C CYS A 133 0.10 -8.09 -14.44
N LEU A 134 -0.98 -8.68 -14.91
CA LEU A 134 -2.00 -9.33 -14.09
C LEU A 134 -1.76 -10.83 -14.06
N SER A 135 -1.79 -11.44 -12.90
CA SER A 135 -1.77 -12.91 -12.75
C SER A 135 -3.08 -13.36 -12.12
N ASP A 136 -3.87 -14.12 -12.86
CA ASP A 136 -5.11 -14.68 -12.36
C ASP A 136 -4.87 -16.05 -11.71
N GLY A 137 -4.75 -16.05 -10.39
CA GLY A 137 -4.57 -17.23 -9.55
C GLY A 137 -5.89 -17.89 -9.12
N SER A 138 -7.03 -17.54 -9.75
CA SER A 138 -8.34 -18.14 -9.42
C SER A 138 -8.48 -19.58 -9.88
N GLY A 139 -7.62 -20.05 -10.81
CA GLY A 139 -7.71 -21.35 -11.46
C GLY A 139 -8.54 -21.33 -12.73
N ALA A 140 -8.87 -22.51 -13.29
CA ALA A 140 -9.53 -22.66 -14.57
C ALA A 140 -10.90 -21.95 -14.64
N ASP A 141 -11.64 -21.92 -13.54
CA ASP A 141 -13.00 -21.36 -13.43
C ASP A 141 -13.00 -19.89 -12.99
N SER A 142 -12.07 -19.10 -13.45
CA SER A 142 -11.97 -17.68 -13.08
C SER A 142 -13.21 -16.89 -13.50
N PRO A 143 -13.89 -16.18 -12.57
CA PRO A 143 -15.10 -15.41 -12.87
C PRO A 143 -14.82 -14.14 -13.69
N ILE A 144 -13.56 -13.73 -13.83
CA ILE A 144 -13.17 -12.49 -14.52
C ILE A 144 -12.37 -12.74 -15.79
N ARG A 145 -12.23 -14.00 -16.22
CA ARG A 145 -11.40 -14.37 -17.39
C ARG A 145 -11.78 -13.58 -18.65
N SER A 146 -13.06 -13.54 -19.01
CA SER A 146 -13.53 -12.82 -20.19
C SER A 146 -13.25 -11.32 -20.12
N ILE A 147 -13.33 -10.73 -18.93
CA ILE A 147 -13.04 -9.31 -18.70
C ILE A 147 -11.55 -9.04 -18.91
N LEU A 148 -10.69 -9.91 -18.42
CA LEU A 148 -9.24 -9.81 -18.57
C LEU A 148 -8.82 -9.93 -20.04
N GLU A 149 -9.42 -10.88 -20.78
CA GLU A 149 -9.19 -11.03 -22.23
C GLU A 149 -9.64 -9.78 -23.02
N GLU A 150 -10.72 -9.14 -22.58
CA GLU A 150 -11.19 -7.89 -23.19
C GLU A 150 -10.20 -6.74 -22.96
N TYR A 151 -9.66 -6.62 -21.75
CA TYR A 151 -8.62 -5.61 -21.44
C TYR A 151 -7.36 -5.81 -22.28
N GLN A 152 -6.85 -7.06 -22.39
CA GLN A 152 -5.69 -7.35 -23.24
C GLN A 152 -5.91 -6.97 -24.72
N LYS A 153 -7.12 -7.15 -25.23
CA LYS A 153 -7.45 -6.76 -26.61
C LYS A 153 -7.52 -5.25 -26.80
N LYS A 154 -7.93 -4.51 -25.76
CA LYS A 154 -8.10 -3.04 -25.82
C LYS A 154 -6.79 -2.28 -25.68
N ASP A 155 -5.86 -2.77 -24.84
CA ASP A 155 -4.59 -2.09 -24.61
C ASP A 155 -3.44 -3.12 -24.51
N PRO A 156 -2.48 -3.09 -25.46
CA PRO A 156 -1.37 -4.05 -25.51
C PRO A 156 -0.40 -3.94 -24.30
N ARG A 157 -0.51 -2.87 -23.51
CA ARG A 157 0.26 -2.72 -22.26
C ARG A 157 -0.29 -3.57 -21.13
N ILE A 158 -1.54 -4.07 -21.26
CA ILE A 158 -2.15 -4.97 -20.27
C ILE A 158 -1.82 -6.40 -20.65
N LYS A 159 -1.08 -7.06 -19.80
CA LYS A 159 -0.66 -8.46 -19.95
C LYS A 159 -1.31 -9.30 -18.88
N VAL A 160 -1.75 -10.49 -19.23
CA VAL A 160 -2.40 -11.42 -18.29
C VAL A 160 -1.78 -12.80 -18.42
N VAL A 161 -1.47 -13.42 -17.29
CA VAL A 161 -1.22 -14.86 -17.18
C VAL A 161 -2.41 -15.52 -16.49
N PHE A 162 -2.99 -16.54 -17.13
CA PHE A 162 -4.07 -17.35 -16.61
C PHE A 162 -3.49 -18.65 -16.04
N ASN A 163 -3.65 -18.84 -14.73
CA ASN A 163 -3.13 -20.02 -14.06
C ASN A 163 -4.20 -21.12 -14.03
N GLU A 164 -3.85 -22.32 -14.45
CA GLU A 164 -4.77 -23.49 -14.46
C GLU A 164 -5.15 -23.94 -13.03
N LYS A 165 -4.22 -23.76 -12.08
CA LYS A 165 -4.43 -24.07 -10.67
C LYS A 165 -4.59 -22.80 -9.86
N GLN A 166 -5.29 -22.92 -8.73
CA GLN A 166 -5.33 -21.82 -7.76
C GLN A 166 -3.94 -21.59 -7.17
N LEU A 167 -3.51 -20.32 -7.14
CA LEU A 167 -2.24 -19.91 -6.57
C LEU A 167 -2.44 -19.10 -5.29
N GLN A 168 -1.53 -19.27 -4.35
CA GLN A 168 -1.39 -18.39 -3.20
C GLN A 168 -0.70 -17.08 -3.60
N ILE A 169 -0.69 -16.11 -2.70
CA ILE A 169 -0.31 -14.72 -3.01
C ILE A 169 1.12 -14.61 -3.56
N SER A 170 2.11 -15.30 -2.97
CA SER A 170 3.49 -15.23 -3.45
C SER A 170 3.66 -15.80 -4.84
N ASP A 171 3.17 -17.03 -5.09
CA ASP A 171 3.28 -17.67 -6.40
C ASP A 171 2.51 -16.90 -7.47
N ASN A 172 1.36 -16.34 -7.10
CA ASN A 172 0.54 -15.53 -8.00
C ASN A 172 1.25 -14.21 -8.37
N THR A 173 1.85 -13.53 -7.40
CA THR A 173 2.66 -12.32 -7.65
C THR A 173 3.89 -12.67 -8.49
N ASN A 174 4.57 -13.79 -8.21
CA ASN A 174 5.72 -14.26 -8.97
C ASN A 174 5.36 -14.56 -10.42
N ALA A 175 4.19 -15.11 -10.68
CA ALA A 175 3.68 -15.33 -12.05
C ALA A 175 3.47 -13.99 -12.79
N ALA A 176 2.96 -12.94 -12.11
CA ALA A 176 2.87 -11.60 -12.69
C ALA A 176 4.25 -10.98 -12.96
N ILE A 177 5.24 -11.19 -12.07
CA ILE A 177 6.63 -10.77 -12.29
C ILE A 177 7.22 -11.48 -13.51
N GLY A 178 6.88 -12.74 -13.72
CA GLY A 178 7.39 -13.56 -14.84
C GLY A 178 7.05 -13.00 -16.22
N ILE A 179 5.97 -12.26 -16.38
CA ILE A 179 5.57 -11.62 -17.65
C ILE A 179 5.96 -10.13 -17.73
N ALA A 180 6.56 -9.60 -16.68
CA ALA A 180 6.99 -8.21 -16.60
C ALA A 180 8.28 -7.97 -17.37
N THR A 181 8.35 -6.90 -18.16
CA THR A 181 9.51 -6.53 -18.99
C THR A 181 10.09 -5.15 -18.68
N GLY A 182 9.49 -4.43 -17.72
CA GLY A 182 9.97 -3.14 -17.26
C GLY A 182 11.28 -3.25 -16.49
N ASN A 183 12.03 -2.16 -16.47
CA ASN A 183 13.25 -2.05 -15.67
C ASN A 183 12.97 -1.63 -14.21
N TYR A 184 11.73 -1.33 -13.90
CA TYR A 184 11.23 -1.09 -12.55
C TYR A 184 9.93 -1.87 -12.31
N ILE A 185 9.85 -2.59 -11.20
CA ILE A 185 8.70 -3.40 -10.81
C ILE A 185 7.95 -2.67 -9.69
N ALA A 186 6.69 -2.34 -9.93
CA ALA A 186 5.77 -1.78 -8.96
C ALA A 186 4.80 -2.87 -8.48
N PHE A 187 4.40 -2.82 -7.22
CA PHE A 187 3.50 -3.79 -6.60
C PHE A 187 2.19 -3.11 -6.22
N ALA A 188 1.07 -3.76 -6.51
CA ALA A 188 -0.25 -3.30 -6.07
C ALA A 188 -1.19 -4.47 -5.82
N ASP A 189 -2.18 -4.24 -4.95
CA ASP A 189 -3.27 -5.17 -4.70
C ASP A 189 -4.44 -4.94 -5.68
N HIS A 190 -5.22 -5.97 -5.92
CA HIS A 190 -6.25 -5.99 -6.96
C HIS A 190 -7.50 -5.14 -6.64
N ASP A 191 -7.67 -4.72 -5.40
CA ASP A 191 -8.80 -3.94 -4.90
C ASP A 191 -8.47 -2.46 -4.66
N ASP A 192 -7.21 -2.06 -4.86
CA ASP A 192 -6.70 -0.73 -4.63
C ASP A 192 -6.62 0.14 -5.91
N THR A 193 -6.19 1.37 -5.76
CA THR A 193 -6.01 2.30 -6.90
C THR A 193 -4.79 3.18 -6.73
N LEU A 194 -4.26 3.69 -7.86
CA LEU A 194 -3.14 4.62 -7.90
C LEU A 194 -3.63 6.05 -8.14
N ALA A 195 -2.93 7.05 -7.60
CA ALA A 195 -3.10 8.44 -8.01
C ALA A 195 -2.67 8.63 -9.48
N GLU A 196 -3.32 9.54 -10.23
CA GLU A 196 -3.04 9.76 -11.66
C GLU A 196 -1.57 10.10 -11.97
N GLU A 197 -0.87 10.74 -11.03
CA GLU A 197 0.53 11.12 -11.14
C GLU A 197 1.53 10.11 -10.57
N ALA A 198 1.09 8.94 -10.12
CA ALA A 198 1.95 8.00 -9.39
C ALA A 198 3.21 7.64 -10.18
N PHE A 199 3.08 7.13 -11.39
CA PHE A 199 4.24 6.76 -12.20
C PHE A 199 5.05 7.97 -12.68
N TYR A 200 4.42 9.14 -12.85
CA TYR A 200 5.17 10.36 -13.14
C TYR A 200 6.09 10.77 -12.00
N GLN A 201 5.59 10.72 -10.76
CA GLN A 201 6.40 11.06 -9.59
C GLN A 201 7.53 10.05 -9.39
N MET A 202 7.27 8.76 -9.58
CA MET A 202 8.30 7.71 -9.56
C MET A 202 9.36 7.94 -10.66
N ALA A 203 8.94 8.23 -11.90
CA ALA A 203 9.87 8.50 -13.00
C ALA A 203 10.70 9.76 -12.76
N LYS A 204 10.09 10.80 -12.17
CA LYS A 204 10.78 12.02 -11.79
C LYS A 204 11.85 11.76 -10.74
N GLU A 205 11.53 10.99 -9.70
CA GLU A 205 12.48 10.63 -8.64
C GLU A 205 13.64 9.82 -9.21
N ILE A 206 13.37 8.84 -10.08
CA ILE A 206 14.40 8.02 -10.75
C ILE A 206 15.30 8.89 -11.64
N SER A 207 14.73 9.84 -12.38
CA SER A 207 15.51 10.73 -13.26
C SER A 207 16.42 11.66 -12.47
N GLN A 208 16.03 12.05 -11.26
CA GLN A 208 16.86 12.85 -10.35
C GLN A 208 17.88 12.01 -9.58
N HIS A 209 17.57 10.73 -9.35
CA HIS A 209 18.35 9.77 -8.58
C HIS A 209 18.45 8.43 -9.33
N PRO A 210 19.22 8.35 -10.44
CA PRO A 210 19.32 7.14 -11.26
C PRO A 210 19.96 5.95 -10.54
N GLU A 211 20.65 6.22 -9.42
CA GLU A 211 21.20 5.21 -8.51
C GLU A 211 20.12 4.53 -7.64
N ALA A 212 18.90 5.10 -7.55
CA ALA A 212 17.83 4.56 -6.71
C ALA A 212 17.46 3.12 -7.12
N ASP A 213 17.49 2.22 -6.15
CA ASP A 213 17.17 0.82 -6.31
C ASP A 213 15.76 0.48 -5.80
N LEU A 214 15.26 1.22 -4.78
CA LEU A 214 13.92 1.08 -4.21
C LEU A 214 13.33 2.47 -3.93
N ILE A 215 12.08 2.68 -4.37
CA ILE A 215 11.36 3.94 -4.17
C ILE A 215 9.98 3.60 -3.58
N TYR A 216 9.53 4.36 -2.59
CA TYR A 216 8.20 4.22 -2.02
C TYR A 216 7.53 5.57 -1.78
N SER A 217 6.22 5.55 -1.64
CA SER A 217 5.40 6.74 -1.42
C SER A 217 4.51 6.63 -0.20
N ASP A 218 3.91 7.76 0.19
CA ASP A 218 2.81 7.78 1.14
C ASP A 218 1.56 7.13 0.55
N GLU A 219 0.61 6.79 1.42
CA GLU A 219 -0.65 6.14 1.08
C GLU A 219 -1.81 6.69 1.92
N ASP A 220 -3.04 6.44 1.50
CA ASP A 220 -4.23 6.65 2.31
C ASP A 220 -5.27 5.56 2.06
N ILE A 221 -6.45 5.73 2.63
CA ILE A 221 -7.57 4.81 2.46
C ILE A 221 -8.68 5.50 1.67
N ILE A 222 -9.26 4.80 0.68
CA ILE A 222 -10.51 5.19 0.03
C ILE A 222 -11.67 4.32 0.51
N ASP A 223 -12.80 4.94 0.80
CA ASP A 223 -14.04 4.22 1.08
C ASP A 223 -14.74 3.78 -0.23
N ILE A 224 -15.87 3.05 -0.09
CA ILE A 224 -16.68 2.60 -1.24
C ILE A 224 -17.28 3.74 -2.07
N ARG A 225 -17.26 4.98 -1.58
CA ARG A 225 -17.72 6.19 -2.27
C ARG A 225 -16.59 6.97 -2.93
N GLY A 226 -15.34 6.50 -2.77
CA GLY A 226 -14.14 7.19 -3.24
C GLY A 226 -13.67 8.34 -2.35
N ASN A 227 -14.19 8.48 -1.12
CA ASN A 227 -13.69 9.47 -0.18
C ASN A 227 -12.34 9.01 0.37
N ARG A 228 -11.38 9.93 0.40
CA ARG A 228 -10.03 9.67 0.92
C ARG A 228 -9.98 9.95 2.42
N LEU A 229 -9.46 8.99 3.18
CA LEU A 229 -9.46 8.93 4.64
C LEU A 229 -8.11 8.42 5.14
N PHE A 230 -7.79 8.67 6.40
CA PHE A 230 -6.68 8.04 7.13
C PHE A 230 -5.33 8.05 6.37
N PRO A 231 -4.73 9.25 6.12
CA PRO A 231 -3.43 9.31 5.48
C PRO A 231 -2.35 8.65 6.32
N HIS A 232 -1.46 7.93 5.66
CA HIS A 232 -0.24 7.39 6.23
C HIS A 232 0.94 8.12 5.60
N PHE A 233 1.38 9.19 6.24
CA PHE A 233 2.61 9.90 5.91
C PHE A 233 3.79 9.13 6.49
N LYS A 234 4.65 8.65 5.62
CA LYS A 234 5.78 7.77 5.97
C LYS A 234 7.05 8.58 6.23
N PRO A 235 7.94 8.11 7.09
CA PRO A 235 9.27 8.72 7.21
C PRO A 235 10.15 8.32 6.02
N ASP A 236 11.25 9.07 5.83
CA ASP A 236 12.36 8.61 5.01
C ASP A 236 12.90 7.28 5.52
N PHE A 237 13.67 6.58 4.68
CA PHE A 237 14.08 5.22 4.99
C PHE A 237 14.79 5.11 6.34
N ASN A 238 14.22 4.28 7.18
CA ASN A 238 14.75 3.96 8.51
C ASN A 238 14.78 2.43 8.69
N PRO A 239 15.96 1.81 8.69
CA PRO A 239 16.10 0.36 8.79
C PRO A 239 15.60 -0.20 10.13
N ASP A 240 15.81 0.52 11.26
CA ASP A 240 15.32 0.09 12.56
C ASP A 240 13.79 0.10 12.63
N TYR A 241 13.17 1.10 12.04
CA TYR A 241 11.71 1.19 11.98
C TYR A 241 11.13 0.12 11.05
N LEU A 242 11.75 -0.14 9.90
CA LEU A 242 11.34 -1.23 9.01
C LEU A 242 11.43 -2.60 9.70
N CYS A 243 12.44 -2.83 10.55
CA CYS A 243 12.50 -4.06 11.35
C CYS A 243 11.36 -4.21 12.37
N CYS A 244 10.70 -3.10 12.72
CA CYS A 244 9.60 -3.12 13.68
C CYS A 244 8.23 -3.30 13.01
N VAL A 245 8.04 -2.69 11.84
CA VAL A 245 6.77 -2.69 11.11
C VAL A 245 7.03 -2.46 9.63
N ASN A 246 6.26 -3.13 8.76
CA ASN A 246 6.27 -2.84 7.34
C ASN A 246 5.56 -1.50 7.07
N TYR A 247 6.28 -0.39 7.23
CA TYR A 247 5.73 0.94 6.96
C TYR A 247 5.84 1.34 5.47
N ILE A 248 6.70 0.67 4.70
CA ILE A 248 6.89 0.95 3.26
C ILE A 248 5.65 0.54 2.47
N CYS A 249 5.14 -0.68 2.65
CA CYS A 249 3.94 -1.24 2.02
C CYS A 249 3.77 -0.83 0.54
N HIS A 250 2.75 -0.03 0.22
CA HIS A 250 2.44 0.49 -1.11
C HIS A 250 2.48 2.04 -1.12
N LEU A 251 2.70 2.71 -2.23
CA LEU A 251 3.23 2.15 -3.45
C LEU A 251 4.74 1.94 -3.29
N VAL A 252 5.23 0.77 -3.63
CA VAL A 252 6.66 0.47 -3.68
C VAL A 252 7.06 0.09 -5.11
N VAL A 253 8.21 0.60 -5.53
CA VAL A 253 8.82 0.34 -6.84
C VAL A 253 10.25 -0.12 -6.63
N VAL A 254 10.61 -1.24 -7.22
CA VAL A 254 11.93 -1.87 -7.08
C VAL A 254 12.58 -1.97 -8.45
N LYS A 255 13.84 -1.56 -8.55
CA LYS A 255 14.63 -1.71 -9.77
C LYS A 255 14.83 -3.19 -10.11
N ARG A 256 14.68 -3.57 -11.37
CA ARG A 256 14.81 -4.98 -11.83
C ARG A 256 16.10 -5.62 -11.33
N THR A 257 17.19 -4.91 -11.41
CA THR A 257 18.50 -5.43 -10.95
C THR A 257 18.58 -5.69 -9.46
N LEU A 258 17.80 -4.96 -8.63
CA LEU A 258 17.65 -5.25 -7.21
C LEU A 258 16.78 -6.49 -7.01
N LEU A 259 15.64 -6.60 -7.72
CA LEU A 259 14.80 -7.79 -7.69
C LEU A 259 15.58 -9.06 -8.06
N ASP A 260 16.39 -9.00 -9.13
CA ASP A 260 17.19 -10.14 -9.58
C ASP A 260 18.21 -10.61 -8.52
N ARG A 261 18.78 -9.69 -7.74
CA ARG A 261 19.69 -10.02 -6.62
C ARG A 261 18.93 -10.53 -5.38
N THR A 262 17.76 -9.97 -5.11
CA THR A 262 16.93 -10.31 -3.94
C THR A 262 16.21 -11.65 -4.12
N GLY A 263 15.85 -11.98 -5.36
CA GLY A 263 14.98 -13.10 -5.70
C GLY A 263 13.50 -12.76 -5.53
N LEU A 264 12.65 -13.71 -5.87
CA LEU A 264 11.19 -13.58 -5.89
C LEU A 264 10.57 -13.61 -4.48
N LEU A 265 9.26 -13.42 -4.41
CA LEU A 265 8.50 -13.60 -3.18
C LEU A 265 8.50 -15.08 -2.78
N ARG A 266 8.51 -15.35 -1.49
CA ARG A 266 8.67 -16.69 -0.94
C ARG A 266 7.35 -17.21 -0.34
N PRO A 267 6.79 -18.33 -0.87
CA PRO A 267 5.49 -18.88 -0.43
C PRO A 267 5.43 -19.21 1.07
N GLU A 268 6.54 -19.58 1.69
CA GLU A 268 6.62 -19.87 3.11
C GLU A 268 6.33 -18.64 4.01
N TYR A 269 6.25 -17.44 3.42
CA TYR A 269 5.91 -16.18 4.10
C TYR A 269 4.56 -15.61 3.67
N ASP A 270 3.69 -16.39 3.02
CA ASP A 270 2.36 -15.93 2.62
C ASP A 270 1.60 -15.29 3.79
N GLY A 271 1.02 -14.10 3.53
CA GLY A 271 0.43 -13.23 4.55
C GLY A 271 1.40 -12.19 5.17
N SER A 272 2.70 -12.27 4.83
CA SER A 272 3.74 -11.30 5.16
C SER A 272 4.85 -11.30 4.11
N GLN A 273 4.55 -11.79 2.91
CA GLN A 273 5.46 -11.98 1.79
C GLN A 273 6.09 -10.67 1.30
N ASP A 274 5.34 -9.59 1.34
CA ASP A 274 5.77 -8.23 1.03
C ASP A 274 6.82 -7.72 2.03
N PHE A 275 6.58 -7.95 3.32
CA PHE A 275 7.52 -7.55 4.36
C PHE A 275 8.82 -8.37 4.29
N ASP A 276 8.72 -9.68 4.08
CA ASP A 276 9.89 -10.52 3.84
C ASP A 276 10.70 -10.03 2.63
N PHE A 277 10.02 -9.74 1.53
CA PHE A 277 10.64 -9.25 0.31
C PHE A 277 11.36 -7.91 0.52
N LEU A 278 10.71 -6.95 1.18
CA LEU A 278 11.31 -5.65 1.47
C LEU A 278 12.53 -5.76 2.38
N LEU A 279 12.46 -6.59 3.42
CA LEU A 279 13.63 -6.83 4.30
C LEU A 279 14.81 -7.40 3.52
N ARG A 280 14.57 -8.33 2.59
CA ARG A 280 15.63 -8.88 1.72
C ARG A 280 16.17 -7.84 0.73
N CYS A 281 15.30 -6.99 0.17
CA CYS A 281 15.74 -5.87 -0.67
C CYS A 281 16.76 -5.00 0.05
N THR A 282 16.49 -4.66 1.32
CA THR A 282 17.40 -3.80 2.09
C THR A 282 18.75 -4.45 2.43
N GLU A 283 18.90 -5.76 2.27
CA GLU A 283 20.21 -6.44 2.40
C GLU A 283 21.05 -6.35 1.13
N HIS A 284 20.41 -6.07 -0.01
CA HIS A 284 21.04 -6.06 -1.32
C HIS A 284 21.19 -4.65 -1.91
N THR A 285 20.91 -3.62 -1.11
CA THR A 285 21.08 -2.21 -1.51
C THR A 285 21.52 -1.35 -0.34
N ASP A 286 22.12 -0.19 -0.65
CA ASP A 286 22.52 0.79 0.34
C ASP A 286 21.32 1.69 0.72
N SER A 287 21.32 2.21 1.95
CA SER A 287 20.23 3.06 2.47
C SER A 287 20.01 4.32 1.61
N GLU A 288 21.08 4.89 1.05
CA GLU A 288 21.05 6.09 0.19
C GLU A 288 20.37 5.85 -1.16
N LYS A 289 20.26 4.58 -1.58
CA LYS A 289 19.54 4.15 -2.80
C LYS A 289 18.08 3.81 -2.56
N ILE A 290 17.60 3.96 -1.32
CA ILE A 290 16.20 3.82 -0.96
C ILE A 290 15.59 5.21 -0.82
N ARG A 291 14.63 5.53 -1.69
CA ARG A 291 14.06 6.86 -1.81
C ARG A 291 12.61 6.91 -1.36
N HIS A 292 12.24 7.96 -0.66
CA HIS A 292 10.87 8.25 -0.24
C HIS A 292 10.31 9.43 -1.03
N ILE A 293 9.12 9.27 -1.58
CA ILE A 293 8.36 10.35 -2.20
C ILE A 293 7.26 10.76 -1.21
N PRO A 294 7.35 11.94 -0.55
CA PRO A 294 6.37 12.38 0.44
C PRO A 294 5.08 12.89 -0.24
N LYS A 295 4.44 12.00 -0.97
CA LYS A 295 3.17 12.22 -1.68
C LYS A 295 2.31 10.97 -1.57
N ILE A 296 1.01 11.15 -1.39
CA ILE A 296 0.06 10.05 -1.38
C ILE A 296 -0.22 9.63 -2.82
N LEU A 297 0.40 8.53 -3.23
CA LEU A 297 0.33 8.00 -4.59
C LEU A 297 -0.44 6.68 -4.68
N TYR A 298 -0.83 6.11 -3.56
CA TYR A 298 -1.56 4.84 -3.44
C TYR A 298 -2.75 4.97 -2.52
N HIS A 299 -3.84 4.29 -2.88
CA HIS A 299 -5.10 4.34 -2.15
C HIS A 299 -5.60 2.94 -1.84
N TRP A 300 -5.48 2.54 -0.56
CA TRP A 300 -6.05 1.31 -0.04
C TRP A 300 -7.57 1.37 -0.05
N ARG A 301 -8.24 0.34 -0.51
CA ARG A 301 -9.70 0.30 -0.47
C ARG A 301 -10.21 -0.31 0.82
N SER A 302 -11.08 0.42 1.51
CA SER A 302 -11.82 -0.10 2.65
C SER A 302 -13.19 -0.61 2.20
N MET A 303 -13.43 -1.91 2.36
CA MET A 303 -14.76 -2.51 2.13
C MET A 303 -15.76 -2.19 3.26
N ARG A 304 -15.30 -1.62 4.38
CA ARG A 304 -16.16 -1.20 5.49
C ARG A 304 -16.61 0.23 5.28
N VAL A 305 -17.91 0.45 5.13
CA VAL A 305 -18.49 1.80 5.29
C VAL A 305 -18.16 2.24 6.72
N PRO A 306 -17.49 3.37 6.95
CA PRO A 306 -17.35 3.92 8.29
C PRO A 306 -18.77 4.09 8.86
N GLN A 307 -19.06 3.50 10.01
CA GLN A 307 -20.41 3.50 10.64
C GLN A 307 -21.01 4.92 10.81
N ARG A 308 -20.24 5.97 10.59
CA ARG A 308 -20.65 7.36 10.60
C ARG A 308 -21.46 7.84 9.38
N ALA A 309 -21.22 7.27 8.20
CA ALA A 309 -21.94 7.67 6.99
C ALA A 309 -23.42 7.29 7.03
N ILE A 310 -23.78 6.25 7.81
CA ILE A 310 -25.15 5.74 7.91
C ILE A 310 -26.04 6.64 8.77
N ARG A 311 -25.49 7.40 9.73
CA ARG A 311 -26.29 8.27 10.63
C ARG A 311 -26.66 9.65 10.06
N MET A 312 -25.98 10.13 9.01
CA MET A 312 -26.31 11.42 8.41
C MET A 312 -27.48 11.38 7.40
N THR A 313 -27.82 10.20 6.88
CA THR A 313 -28.94 10.07 5.92
C THR A 313 -30.29 9.79 6.56
N SER A 314 -30.36 9.48 7.85
CA SER A 314 -31.63 9.22 8.58
C SER A 314 -32.27 10.46 9.22
N HIS A 315 -31.71 11.64 9.03
CA HIS A 315 -32.27 12.92 9.52
C HIS A 315 -32.66 13.89 8.40
N MET A 316 -32.77 13.39 7.15
CA MET A 316 -33.33 14.13 6.01
C MET A 316 -34.49 13.33 5.38
N GLN A 317 -35.47 12.96 6.22
CA GLN A 317 -36.82 12.62 5.79
C GLN A 317 -37.81 13.27 6.70
#